data_aaf55d7b7b97194acd07be2d76772c96
#
_entry.id   aaf55d7b7b97194acd07be2d76772c96
#
_cell.length_a   1.000
_cell.length_b   1.000
_cell.length_c   1.000
_cell.angle_alpha   90.00
_cell.angle_beta   90.00
_cell.angle_gamma   90.00
#
_symmetry.space_group_name_H-M   'P 1'
#
loop_
_entity.id
_entity.type
_entity.pdbx_description
1 polymer ?
#
loop_
_entity_poly.entity_id
_entity_poly.type
_entity_poly.pdbx_seq_one_letter_code
_entity_poly.pdbx_strand_id
1 'polypeptide(L)'
;MRRIYLACPYSHTLAHVRTYRYGIATDVAGRLLVAGHAVFSPITHCHPIAELHILPGNFAFWRAYDLSFVDLWATEMMVLTLPGWEESIGVQEEIRRAWERGLPTRLLDHATREFFHE
;
A
#
# COMPACT_ATOMS: atom_id res chain seq x y z
N MET A 1 12.17 14.54 5.77
CA MET A 1 12.14 13.13 5.36
C MET A 1 10.78 12.81 4.72
N ARG A 2 10.82 12.16 3.57
CA ARG A 2 9.58 11.69 2.93
C ARG A 2 9.04 10.48 3.69
N ARG A 3 7.76 10.53 4.01
CA ARG A 3 7.06 9.42 4.66
C ARG A 3 5.96 8.93 3.71
N ILE A 4 6.26 7.83 3.04
CA ILE A 4 5.47 7.33 1.92
C ILE A 4 4.47 6.27 2.40
N TYR A 5 3.19 6.51 2.15
CA TYR A 5 2.17 5.48 2.30
C TYR A 5 2.06 4.73 0.97
N LEU A 6 2.35 3.44 0.97
CA LEU A 6 2.37 2.63 -0.24
C LEU A 6 1.07 1.85 -0.36
N ALA A 7 0.13 2.38 -1.10
CA ALA A 7 -1.15 1.73 -1.36
C ALA A 7 -1.00 0.64 -2.43
N CYS A 8 -1.68 -0.48 -2.24
CA CYS A 8 -1.60 -1.61 -3.15
C CYS A 8 -2.91 -2.42 -3.05
N PRO A 9 -3.49 -2.91 -4.16
CA PRO A 9 -4.65 -3.79 -4.08
C PRO A 9 -4.25 -5.09 -3.36
N TYR A 10 -5.11 -5.57 -2.47
CA TYR A 10 -4.83 -6.78 -1.71
C TYR A 10 -5.96 -7.80 -1.77
N SER A 11 -7.18 -7.41 -1.38
CA SER A 11 -8.31 -8.33 -1.24
C SER A 11 -8.61 -9.06 -2.54
N HIS A 12 -8.70 -10.38 -2.45
CA HIS A 12 -9.01 -11.25 -3.58
C HIS A 12 -9.49 -12.59 -3.03
N THR A 13 -10.35 -13.27 -3.74
CA THR A 13 -10.88 -14.58 -3.31
C THR A 13 -9.81 -15.66 -3.31
N LEU A 14 -8.80 -15.56 -4.20
CA LEU A 14 -7.75 -16.56 -4.32
C LEU A 14 -6.54 -16.18 -3.45
N ALA A 15 -6.15 -17.11 -2.60
CA ALA A 15 -5.04 -16.89 -1.66
C ALA A 15 -3.71 -16.61 -2.38
N HIS A 16 -3.46 -17.27 -3.52
CA HIS A 16 -2.21 -17.04 -4.24
C HIS A 16 -2.11 -15.64 -4.84
N VAL A 17 -3.24 -15.02 -5.16
CA VAL A 17 -3.26 -13.63 -5.63
C VAL A 17 -2.91 -12.68 -4.49
N ARG A 18 -3.47 -12.92 -3.31
CA ARG A 18 -3.14 -12.11 -2.12
C ARG A 18 -1.67 -12.23 -1.77
N THR A 19 -1.13 -13.44 -1.79
CA THR A 19 0.29 -13.69 -1.52
C THR A 19 1.19 -13.00 -2.55
N TYR A 20 0.82 -13.05 -3.84
CA TYR A 20 1.56 -12.36 -4.88
C TYR A 20 1.58 -10.84 -4.65
N ARG A 21 0.41 -10.25 -4.36
CA ARG A 21 0.30 -8.82 -4.09
C ARG A 21 1.12 -8.41 -2.87
N TYR A 22 1.09 -9.21 -1.82
CA TYR A 22 1.92 -9.01 -0.64
C TYR A 22 3.42 -9.03 -0.99
N GLY A 23 3.85 -9.99 -1.79
CA GLY A 23 5.24 -10.10 -2.21
C GLY A 23 5.72 -8.88 -2.98
N ILE A 24 4.91 -8.38 -3.92
CA ILE A 24 5.26 -7.19 -4.71
C ILE A 24 5.31 -5.95 -3.83
N ALA A 25 4.30 -5.75 -2.97
CA ALA A 25 4.28 -4.60 -2.06
C ALA A 25 5.51 -4.60 -1.15
N THR A 26 5.87 -5.77 -0.63
CA THR A 26 7.03 -5.90 0.27
C THR A 26 8.34 -5.62 -0.47
N ASP A 27 8.48 -6.11 -1.71
CA ASP A 27 9.67 -5.83 -2.51
C ASP A 27 9.80 -4.32 -2.79
N VAL A 28 8.72 -3.68 -3.19
CA VAL A 28 8.74 -2.23 -3.47
C VAL A 28 9.05 -1.44 -2.19
N ALA A 29 8.42 -1.80 -1.07
CA ALA A 29 8.71 -1.15 0.21
C ALA A 29 10.18 -1.27 0.58
N GLY A 30 10.76 -2.46 0.39
CA GLY A 30 12.19 -2.69 0.66
C GLY A 30 13.09 -1.83 -0.22
N ARG A 31 12.77 -1.70 -1.50
CA ARG A 31 13.55 -0.86 -2.43
C ARG A 31 13.48 0.61 -2.05
N LEU A 32 12.31 1.08 -1.63
CA LEU A 32 12.15 2.46 -1.15
C LEU A 32 12.95 2.72 0.12
N LEU A 33 12.96 1.75 1.04
CA LEU A 33 13.77 1.83 2.26
C LEU A 33 15.26 1.90 1.93
N VAL A 34 15.74 1.06 1.01
CA VAL A 34 17.15 1.09 0.59
C VAL A 34 17.50 2.43 -0.04
N ALA A 35 16.56 3.05 -0.76
CA ALA A 35 16.75 4.39 -1.34
C ALA A 35 16.72 5.53 -0.29
N GLY A 36 16.47 5.22 0.97
CA GLY A 36 16.51 6.21 2.06
C GLY A 36 15.18 6.82 2.43
N HIS A 37 14.06 6.26 1.97
CA HIS A 37 12.74 6.78 2.30
C HIS A 37 12.12 6.03 3.47
N ALA A 38 11.30 6.73 4.27
CA ALA A 38 10.42 6.06 5.23
C ALA A 38 9.17 5.59 4.50
N VAL A 39 8.78 4.34 4.68
CA VAL A 39 7.66 3.72 3.95
C VAL A 39 6.78 2.95 4.91
N PHE A 40 5.47 3.14 4.79
CA PHE A 40 4.49 2.25 5.40
C PHE A 40 3.70 1.56 4.28
N SER A 41 3.82 0.24 4.21
CA SER A 41 3.01 -0.61 3.33
C SER A 41 1.99 -1.33 4.19
N PRO A 42 0.70 -0.99 4.11
CA PRO A 42 -0.31 -1.66 4.93
C PRO A 42 -0.35 -3.16 4.68
N ILE A 43 -0.15 -3.60 3.44
CA ILE A 43 -0.20 -5.02 3.11
C ILE A 43 1.00 -5.75 3.69
N THR A 44 2.20 -5.18 3.59
CA THR A 44 3.41 -5.77 4.17
C THR A 44 3.27 -5.93 5.68
N HIS A 45 2.63 -4.96 6.33
CA HIS A 45 2.41 -5.00 7.77
C HIS A 45 1.28 -5.96 8.15
N CYS A 46 0.14 -5.85 7.49
CA CYS A 46 -1.09 -6.53 7.90
C CYS A 46 -1.17 -8.00 7.49
N HIS A 47 -0.61 -8.36 6.32
CA HIS A 47 -0.73 -9.71 5.78
C HIS A 47 -0.20 -10.79 6.75
N PRO A 48 1.04 -10.70 7.26
CA PRO A 48 1.52 -11.73 8.19
C PRO A 48 0.75 -11.73 9.50
N ILE A 49 0.29 -10.59 9.98
CA ILE A 49 -0.51 -10.51 11.20
C ILE A 49 -1.86 -11.21 11.01
N ALA A 50 -2.52 -10.92 9.88
CA ALA A 50 -3.80 -11.53 9.56
C ALA A 50 -3.68 -13.05 9.39
N GLU A 51 -2.61 -13.51 8.74
CA GLU A 51 -2.36 -14.95 8.56
C GLU A 51 -2.13 -15.64 9.90
N LEU A 52 -1.31 -15.07 10.77
CA LEU A 52 -0.98 -15.69 12.06
C LEU A 52 -2.18 -15.73 13.00
N HIS A 53 -2.99 -14.69 13.03
CA HIS A 53 -4.12 -14.55 13.96
C HIS A 53 -5.47 -14.85 13.32
N ILE A 54 -5.49 -15.29 12.08
CA ILE A 54 -6.71 -15.64 11.32
C ILE A 54 -7.69 -14.46 11.35
N LEU A 55 -7.17 -13.27 11.01
CA LEU A 55 -7.97 -12.05 10.96
C LEU A 55 -8.54 -11.82 9.55
N PRO A 56 -9.65 -11.06 9.43
CA PRO A 56 -10.15 -10.72 8.11
C PRO A 56 -9.10 -9.98 7.29
N GLY A 57 -9.03 -10.29 5.99
CA GLY A 57 -8.12 -9.63 5.06
C GLY A 57 -8.76 -8.52 4.25
N ASN A 58 -10.01 -8.13 4.56
CA ASN A 58 -10.71 -7.10 3.81
C ASN A 58 -10.44 -5.71 4.37
N PHE A 59 -10.63 -4.70 3.53
CA PHE A 59 -10.38 -3.32 3.92
C PHE A 59 -11.32 -2.83 5.02
N ALA A 60 -12.54 -3.34 5.08
CA ALA A 60 -13.50 -2.93 6.12
C ALA A 60 -12.94 -3.17 7.53
N PHE A 61 -12.22 -4.28 7.73
CA PHE A 61 -11.59 -4.58 9.02
C PHE A 61 -10.41 -3.65 9.31
N TRP A 62 -9.58 -3.38 8.30
CA TRP A 62 -8.33 -2.65 8.47
C TRP A 62 -8.44 -1.14 8.24
N ARG A 63 -9.60 -0.67 7.78
CA ARG A 63 -9.80 0.70 7.30
C ARG A 63 -9.32 1.78 8.26
N ALA A 64 -9.82 1.74 9.50
CA ALA A 64 -9.48 2.77 10.48
C ALA A 64 -7.98 2.75 10.79
N TYR A 65 -7.41 1.56 10.89
CA TYR A 65 -5.98 1.38 11.16
C TYR A 65 -5.14 1.95 10.00
N ASP A 66 -5.42 1.53 8.79
CA ASP A 66 -4.64 1.94 7.62
C ASP A 66 -4.77 3.45 7.36
N LEU A 67 -5.98 3.98 7.41
CA LEU A 67 -6.20 5.40 7.15
C LEU A 67 -5.58 6.30 8.23
N SER A 68 -5.34 5.78 9.44
CA SER A 68 -4.65 6.55 10.47
C SER A 68 -3.25 6.95 10.02
N PHE A 69 -2.57 6.10 9.23
CA PHE A 69 -1.24 6.42 8.70
C PHE A 69 -1.30 7.46 7.59
N VAL A 70 -2.36 7.48 6.81
CA VAL A 70 -2.59 8.54 5.82
C VAL A 70 -2.85 9.87 6.53
N ASP A 71 -3.68 9.84 7.58
CA ASP A 71 -4.10 11.05 8.28
C ASP A 71 -3.00 11.68 9.13
N LEU A 72 -2.20 10.84 9.82
CA LEU A 72 -1.34 11.31 10.90
C LEU A 72 0.15 11.19 10.59
N TRP A 73 0.52 10.38 9.62
CA TRP A 73 1.94 10.06 9.41
C TRP A 73 2.46 10.42 8.02
N ALA A 74 1.74 10.06 6.96
CA ALA A 74 2.25 10.16 5.60
C ALA A 74 2.45 11.61 5.15
N THR A 75 3.50 11.85 4.37
CA THR A 75 3.71 13.12 3.67
C THR A 75 3.36 12.99 2.18
N GLU A 76 3.24 11.78 1.68
CA GLU A 76 2.86 11.49 0.31
C GLU A 76 2.34 10.07 0.19
N MET A 77 1.67 9.80 -0.93
CA MET A 77 1.15 8.48 -1.24
C MET A 77 1.70 8.00 -2.57
N MET A 78 2.04 6.71 -2.63
CA MET A 78 2.33 6.01 -3.87
C MET A 78 1.36 4.86 -4.01
N VAL A 79 0.87 4.63 -5.22
CA VAL A 79 -0.10 3.57 -5.51
C VAL A 79 0.53 2.59 -6.48
N LEU A 80 0.67 1.34 -6.03
CA LEU A 80 1.09 0.25 -6.91
C LEU A 80 -0.05 -0.13 -7.85
N THR A 81 0.17 0.07 -9.15
CA THR A 81 -0.86 -0.16 -10.15
C THR A 81 -0.86 -1.61 -10.64
N LEU A 82 -0.91 -2.54 -9.70
CA LEU A 82 -1.11 -3.96 -10.01
C LEU A 82 -2.52 -4.17 -10.56
N PRO A 83 -2.73 -5.22 -11.38
CA PRO A 83 -4.08 -5.50 -11.89
C PRO A 83 -5.11 -5.54 -10.77
N GLY A 84 -6.21 -4.83 -10.96
CA GLY A 84 -7.27 -4.70 -9.97
C GLY A 84 -7.19 -3.47 -9.07
N TRP A 85 -6.17 -2.62 -9.23
CA TRP A 85 -6.01 -1.45 -8.37
C TRP A 85 -7.15 -0.44 -8.52
N GLU A 86 -7.69 -0.30 -9.74
CA GLU A 86 -8.77 0.67 -10.01
C GLU A 86 -10.10 0.24 -9.38
N GLU A 87 -10.32 -1.05 -9.25
CA GLU A 87 -11.53 -1.64 -8.67
C GLU A 87 -11.39 -1.90 -7.16
N SER A 88 -10.20 -1.73 -6.60
CA SER A 88 -9.94 -1.97 -5.19
C SER A 88 -10.60 -0.90 -4.33
N ILE A 89 -11.54 -1.31 -3.49
CA ILE A 89 -12.22 -0.41 -2.56
C ILE A 89 -11.19 0.25 -1.63
N GLY A 90 -10.24 -0.53 -1.11
CA GLY A 90 -9.22 -0.01 -0.21
C GLY A 90 -8.34 1.03 -0.87
N VAL A 91 -7.82 0.73 -2.06
CA VAL A 91 -6.95 1.67 -2.78
C VAL A 91 -7.70 2.96 -3.10
N GLN A 92 -8.94 2.87 -3.58
CA GLN A 92 -9.72 4.06 -3.93
C GLN A 92 -10.03 4.92 -2.71
N GLU A 93 -10.33 4.31 -1.57
CA GLU A 93 -10.53 5.06 -0.32
C GLU A 93 -9.24 5.73 0.16
N GLU A 94 -8.12 5.04 0.05
CA GLU A 94 -6.81 5.59 0.44
C GLU A 94 -6.44 6.78 -0.45
N ILE A 95 -6.65 6.67 -1.76
CA ILE A 95 -6.42 7.77 -2.71
C ILE A 95 -7.28 8.97 -2.36
N ARG A 96 -8.57 8.74 -2.12
CA ARG A 96 -9.50 9.81 -1.78
C ARG A 96 -9.07 10.52 -0.49
N ARG A 97 -8.67 9.76 0.53
CA ARG A 97 -8.23 10.34 1.79
C ARG A 97 -6.93 11.15 1.60
N ALA A 98 -5.98 10.65 0.81
CA ALA A 98 -4.77 11.38 0.50
C ALA A 98 -5.09 12.70 -0.21
N TRP A 99 -6.04 12.68 -1.14
CA TRP A 99 -6.47 13.90 -1.82
C TRP A 99 -7.10 14.89 -0.85
N GLU A 100 -7.97 14.43 0.05
CA GLU A 100 -8.60 15.27 1.06
C GLU A 100 -7.56 15.90 2.00
N ARG A 101 -6.46 15.19 2.25
CA ARG A 101 -5.36 15.67 3.10
C ARG A 101 -4.34 16.50 2.34
N GLY A 102 -4.51 16.69 1.04
CA GLY A 102 -3.57 17.43 0.22
C GLY A 102 -2.22 16.72 0.04
N LEU A 103 -2.18 15.41 0.17
CA LEU A 103 -0.94 14.65 -0.01
C LEU A 103 -0.68 14.44 -1.51
N PRO A 104 0.55 14.71 -1.98
CA PRO A 104 0.94 14.31 -3.34
C PRO A 104 0.74 12.82 -3.53
N THR A 105 0.16 12.41 -4.65
CA THR A 105 -0.11 11.01 -4.95
C THR A 105 0.48 10.66 -6.30
N ARG A 106 1.30 9.59 -6.35
CA ARG A 106 1.92 9.08 -7.57
C ARG A 106 1.46 7.66 -7.83
N LEU A 107 1.26 7.34 -9.11
CA LEU A 107 1.04 5.97 -9.54
C LEU A 107 2.40 5.34 -9.85
N LEU A 108 2.58 4.09 -9.42
CA LEU A 108 3.82 3.37 -9.60
C LEU A 108 3.55 2.02 -10.26
N ASP A 109 4.11 1.84 -11.46
CA ASP A 109 4.16 0.54 -12.10
C ASP A 109 5.43 -0.16 -11.62
N HIS A 110 5.29 -1.27 -10.89
CA HIS A 110 6.45 -1.97 -10.32
C HIS A 110 7.39 -2.55 -11.38
N ALA A 111 6.94 -2.68 -12.63
CA ALA A 111 7.77 -3.14 -13.73
C ALA A 111 8.75 -2.07 -14.21
N THR A 112 8.49 -0.79 -13.92
CA THR A 112 9.43 0.28 -14.27
C THR A 112 10.45 0.45 -13.17
N ARG A 113 11.72 0.62 -13.53
CA ARG A 113 12.81 0.80 -12.56
C ARG A 113 13.20 2.24 -12.35
N GLU A 114 12.72 3.14 -13.19
CA GLU A 114 13.07 4.57 -13.13
C GLU A 114 12.70 5.21 -11.81
N PHE A 115 11.62 4.74 -11.21
CA PHE A 115 11.12 5.23 -9.94
C PHE A 115 12.17 5.17 -8.82
N PHE A 116 13.02 4.15 -8.84
CA PHE A 116 13.98 3.94 -7.75
C PHE A 116 15.25 4.78 -7.89
N HIS A 117 15.35 5.56 -8.93
CA HIS A 117 16.49 6.45 -9.18
C HIS A 117 16.20 7.91 -8.79
N GLU A 118 15.01 8.20 -8.31
CA GLU A 118 14.65 9.55 -7.86
C GLU A 118 15.31 9.93 -6.54
#